data_65decf9f60ec7c1c9d568361c093917c
#
_entry.id   65decf9f60ec7c1c9d568361c093917c
#
_cell.length_a   1.000
_cell.length_b   1.000
_cell.length_c   1.000
_cell.angle_alpha   90.00
_cell.angle_beta   90.00
_cell.angle_gamma   90.00
#
_symmetry.space_group_name_H-M   'P 1'
#
loop_
_entity.id
_entity.type
_entity.pdbx_description
1 polymer ?
#
loop_
_entity_poly.entity_id
_entity_poly.type
_entity_poly.pdbx_seq_one_letter_code
_entity_poly.pdbx_strand_id
1 'polypeptide(L)'
;MEHGLEQAQGHILTTAHLDDVANALDHHLANALQSEYNASLVKRGENVLQLEIARTTLKKFLRQEKAELMAGQPAPFIQDREKKLSSRHPGTTFGTLAFAGTADRLEQVADIPRVLDYKTGKVEAKELKLKGDWTAELEGGQKGKALQLVVYAAMVLATMDEKAQASGVTAAIRSGRNVKAGLLALNIDGESLIRPQHVDTLIAWLADTLDRFAAEGQVLEHASDAKYCEHCVVLDPPASSSY
;
A
#
# COMPACT_ATOMS: atom_id res chain seq x y z
N MET A 1 -0.72 11.37 7.98
CA MET A 1 -2.18 11.31 8.09
C MET A 1 -2.61 10.47 9.27
N GLU A 2 -2.00 9.33 9.47
CA GLU A 2 -2.37 8.40 10.54
C GLU A 2 -2.28 8.97 11.95
N HIS A 3 -1.25 9.75 12.29
CA HIS A 3 -1.17 10.43 13.59
C HIS A 3 -2.37 11.34 13.88
N GLY A 4 -2.98 11.92 12.84
CA GLY A 4 -4.17 12.76 13.00
C GLY A 4 -5.45 11.98 13.26
N LEU A 5 -5.53 10.71 12.86
CA LEU A 5 -6.71 9.87 13.03
C LEU A 5 -6.73 9.07 14.34
N GLU A 6 -5.85 9.41 15.31
CA GLU A 6 -5.82 8.71 16.61
C GLU A 6 -7.17 8.66 17.32
N GLN A 7 -7.90 9.74 17.28
CA GLN A 7 -9.21 9.84 17.92
C GLN A 7 -10.30 9.04 17.20
N ALA A 8 -10.08 8.69 15.93
CA ALA A 8 -11.01 7.87 15.17
C ALA A 8 -10.76 6.36 15.33
N GLN A 9 -9.63 5.95 15.92
CA GLN A 9 -9.35 4.54 16.15
C GLN A 9 -10.35 3.94 17.15
N GLY A 10 -10.93 2.78 16.80
CA GLY A 10 -12.00 2.16 17.57
C GLY A 10 -13.39 2.79 17.33
N HIS A 11 -13.52 3.68 16.35
CA HIS A 11 -14.78 4.37 16.05
C HIS A 11 -15.10 4.39 14.55
N ILE A 12 -16.36 4.64 14.24
CA ILE A 12 -16.78 4.96 12.87
C ILE A 12 -16.21 6.33 12.51
N LEU A 13 -15.55 6.43 11.36
CA LEU A 13 -15.02 7.68 10.86
C LEU A 13 -16.16 8.65 10.54
N THR A 14 -16.07 9.85 11.08
CA THR A 14 -17.05 10.92 10.87
C THR A 14 -16.41 12.14 10.21
N THR A 15 -17.22 13.01 9.66
CA THR A 15 -16.74 14.31 9.15
C THR A 15 -16.13 15.17 10.25
N ALA A 16 -16.61 15.06 11.50
CA ALA A 16 -16.03 15.76 12.65
C ALA A 16 -14.59 15.32 12.92
N HIS A 17 -14.31 14.01 12.91
CA HIS A 17 -12.92 13.50 13.03
C HIS A 17 -12.00 14.09 11.96
N LEU A 18 -12.47 14.19 10.71
CA LEU A 18 -11.68 14.76 9.62
C LEU A 18 -11.48 16.28 9.76
N ASP A 19 -12.48 17.00 10.30
CA ASP A 19 -12.34 18.43 10.59
C ASP A 19 -11.34 18.67 11.73
N ASP A 20 -11.36 17.87 12.77
CA ASP A 20 -10.39 17.95 13.87
C ASP A 20 -8.97 17.74 13.40
N VAL A 21 -8.75 16.71 12.55
CA VAL A 21 -7.45 16.49 11.90
C VAL A 21 -7.04 17.67 11.04
N ALA A 22 -7.98 18.22 10.25
CA ALA A 22 -7.70 19.35 9.37
C ALA A 22 -7.33 20.62 10.15
N ASN A 23 -8.00 20.87 11.28
CA ASN A 23 -7.73 22.00 12.16
C ASN A 23 -6.39 21.86 12.89
N ALA A 24 -6.01 20.64 13.27
CA ALA A 24 -4.74 20.35 13.96
C ALA A 24 -3.59 19.96 13.00
N LEU A 25 -3.78 20.09 11.68
CA LEU A 25 -2.85 19.56 10.69
C LEU A 25 -1.41 20.07 10.84
N ASP A 26 -1.25 21.34 11.13
CA ASP A 26 0.09 21.94 11.30
C ASP A 26 0.80 21.40 12.54
N HIS A 27 0.04 21.13 13.60
CA HIS A 27 0.57 20.49 14.82
C HIS A 27 0.99 19.03 14.52
N HIS A 28 0.16 18.25 13.84
CA HIS A 28 0.49 16.87 13.45
C HIS A 28 1.71 16.79 12.55
N LEU A 29 1.83 17.71 11.58
CA LEU A 29 3.01 17.79 10.71
C LEU A 29 4.26 18.14 11.50
N ALA A 30 4.18 19.11 12.44
CA ALA A 30 5.31 19.49 13.25
C ALA A 30 5.80 18.33 14.12
N ASN A 31 4.88 17.60 14.75
CA ASN A 31 5.21 16.44 15.58
C ASN A 31 5.88 15.32 14.76
N ALA A 32 5.28 14.96 13.61
CA ALA A 32 5.85 13.94 12.73
C ALA A 32 7.25 14.30 12.23
N LEU A 33 7.49 15.56 11.93
CA LEU A 33 8.80 16.02 11.50
C LEU A 33 9.83 16.02 12.63
N GLN A 34 9.41 16.34 13.86
CA GLN A 34 10.32 16.34 15.02
C GLN A 34 10.74 14.91 15.42
N SER A 35 9.89 13.90 15.18
CA SER A 35 10.23 12.50 15.45
C SER A 35 11.24 11.93 14.45
N GLU A 36 11.22 12.40 13.21
CA GLU A 36 12.02 11.83 12.11
C GLU A 36 13.25 12.66 11.73
N TYR A 37 13.19 13.97 11.95
CA TYR A 37 14.21 14.91 11.47
C TYR A 37 14.67 15.89 12.55
N ASN A 38 15.93 16.33 12.43
CA ASN A 38 16.41 17.44 13.23
C ASN A 38 15.62 18.72 12.93
N ALA A 39 14.99 19.31 13.95
CA ALA A 39 14.12 20.48 13.84
C ALA A 39 14.78 21.69 13.13
N SER A 40 16.12 21.80 13.17
CA SER A 40 16.85 22.87 12.48
C SER A 40 16.88 22.72 10.96
N LEU A 41 16.75 21.49 10.45
CA LEU A 41 16.78 21.20 9.02
C LEU A 41 15.41 21.37 8.37
N VAL A 42 14.33 21.14 9.11
CA VAL A 42 12.94 21.18 8.59
C VAL A 42 12.58 22.58 8.06
N LYS A 43 13.15 23.64 8.60
CA LYS A 43 12.84 25.04 8.24
C LYS A 43 13.77 25.64 7.18
N ARG A 44 14.55 24.84 6.48
CA ARG A 44 15.58 25.33 5.54
C ARG A 44 15.48 24.67 4.16
N GLY A 45 15.72 25.48 3.12
CA GLY A 45 15.90 25.02 1.74
C GLY A 45 14.72 24.21 1.21
N GLU A 46 15.00 23.12 0.54
CA GLU A 46 14.01 22.24 -0.08
C GLU A 46 13.02 21.62 0.91
N ASN A 47 13.41 21.44 2.17
CA ASN A 47 12.55 20.87 3.19
C ASN A 47 11.30 21.71 3.45
N VAL A 48 11.38 23.03 3.32
CA VAL A 48 10.22 23.94 3.43
C VAL A 48 9.22 23.65 2.29
N LEU A 49 9.72 23.46 1.07
CA LEU A 49 8.87 23.11 -0.08
C LEU A 49 8.23 21.74 0.09
N GLN A 50 9.00 20.75 0.55
CA GLN A 50 8.48 19.41 0.81
C GLN A 50 7.37 19.43 1.88
N LEU A 51 7.53 20.23 2.92
CA LEU A 51 6.52 20.43 3.97
C LEU A 51 5.22 21.03 3.39
N GLU A 52 5.33 22.05 2.54
CA GLU A 52 4.17 22.67 1.90
C GLU A 52 3.45 21.71 0.94
N ILE A 53 4.22 20.91 0.19
CA ILE A 53 3.66 19.84 -0.65
C ILE A 53 2.91 18.83 0.21
N ALA A 54 3.51 18.37 1.33
CA ALA A 54 2.88 17.43 2.25
C ALA A 54 1.59 18.03 2.84
N ARG A 55 1.64 19.26 3.34
CA ARG A 55 0.47 19.98 3.86
C ARG A 55 -0.65 20.08 2.85
N THR A 56 -0.32 20.48 1.62
CA THR A 56 -1.29 20.62 0.55
C THR A 56 -1.92 19.26 0.17
N THR A 57 -1.11 18.21 0.12
CA THR A 57 -1.55 16.86 -0.20
C THR A 57 -2.48 16.32 0.88
N LEU A 58 -2.11 16.45 2.15
CA LEU A 58 -2.93 16.01 3.29
C LEU A 58 -4.27 16.76 3.34
N LYS A 59 -4.27 18.09 3.11
CA LYS A 59 -5.54 18.85 3.00
C LYS A 59 -6.44 18.34 1.88
N LYS A 60 -5.86 17.92 0.75
CA LYS A 60 -6.65 17.32 -0.35
C LYS A 60 -7.20 15.95 0.05
N PHE A 61 -6.43 15.09 0.70
CA PHE A 61 -6.91 13.81 1.21
C PHE A 61 -8.09 13.97 2.17
N LEU A 62 -7.94 14.83 3.18
CA LEU A 62 -9.00 15.07 4.16
C LEU A 62 -10.29 15.59 3.50
N ARG A 63 -10.16 16.54 2.57
CA ARG A 63 -11.32 17.05 1.82
C ARG A 63 -11.99 15.99 0.97
N GLN A 64 -11.21 15.14 0.29
CA GLN A 64 -11.76 14.07 -0.55
C GLN A 64 -12.48 13.03 0.30
N GLU A 65 -11.88 12.56 1.40
CA GLU A 65 -12.50 11.59 2.29
C GLU A 65 -13.76 12.16 2.94
N LYS A 66 -13.73 13.43 3.36
CA LYS A 66 -14.93 14.12 3.85
C LYS A 66 -16.04 14.21 2.78
N ALA A 67 -15.68 14.51 1.54
CA ALA A 67 -16.66 14.58 0.45
C ALA A 67 -17.27 13.20 0.15
N GLU A 68 -16.50 12.12 0.25
CA GLU A 68 -16.98 10.74 0.08
C GLU A 68 -18.00 10.38 1.18
N LEU A 69 -17.72 10.70 2.45
CA LEU A 69 -18.67 10.50 3.56
C LEU A 69 -19.95 11.33 3.37
N MET A 70 -19.82 12.59 2.96
CA MET A 70 -20.97 13.48 2.70
C MET A 70 -21.79 13.02 1.50
N ALA A 71 -21.20 12.34 0.53
CA ALA A 71 -21.88 11.74 -0.61
C ALA A 71 -22.60 10.43 -0.27
N GLY A 72 -22.59 10.01 1.01
CA GLY A 72 -23.28 8.82 1.49
C GLY A 72 -22.52 7.51 1.27
N GLN A 73 -21.21 7.58 1.00
CA GLN A 73 -20.41 6.35 1.00
C GLN A 73 -20.39 5.74 2.40
N PRO A 74 -20.38 4.40 2.52
CA PRO A 74 -20.34 3.74 3.81
C PRO A 74 -19.13 4.22 4.63
N ALA A 75 -19.41 4.76 5.83
CA ALA A 75 -18.38 5.22 6.73
C ALA A 75 -17.59 4.04 7.30
N PRO A 76 -16.25 4.04 7.20
CA PRO A 76 -15.46 2.96 7.75
C PRO A 76 -15.37 3.03 9.28
N PHE A 77 -15.38 1.87 9.93
CA PHE A 77 -14.93 1.72 11.30
C PHE A 77 -13.40 1.58 11.28
N ILE A 78 -12.66 2.47 11.93
CA ILE A 78 -11.19 2.45 11.96
C ILE A 78 -10.75 1.45 13.03
N GLN A 79 -10.27 0.28 12.62
CA GLN A 79 -9.83 -0.76 13.54
C GLN A 79 -8.46 -0.46 14.13
N ASP A 80 -7.50 -0.11 13.24
CA ASP A 80 -6.12 0.12 13.64
C ASP A 80 -5.39 1.02 12.63
N ARG A 81 -4.27 1.61 13.05
CA ARG A 81 -3.39 2.45 12.24
C ARG A 81 -1.95 1.98 12.44
N GLU A 82 -1.12 2.10 11.40
CA GLU A 82 0.27 1.63 11.43
C GLU A 82 0.37 0.20 11.99
N LYS A 83 -0.58 -0.66 11.56
CA LYS A 83 -0.69 -2.02 12.08
C LYS A 83 0.42 -2.91 11.54
N LYS A 84 1.27 -3.41 12.43
CA LYS A 84 2.22 -4.47 12.09
C LYS A 84 1.46 -5.77 11.87
N LEU A 85 1.64 -6.33 10.68
CA LEU A 85 1.03 -7.58 10.23
C LEU A 85 2.12 -8.58 9.90
N SER A 86 1.84 -9.85 10.12
CA SER A 86 2.69 -10.95 9.64
C SER A 86 1.86 -12.19 9.40
N SER A 87 2.31 -13.02 8.46
CA SER A 87 1.75 -14.36 8.24
C SER A 87 2.84 -15.32 7.80
N ARG A 88 2.58 -16.62 7.95
CA ARG A 88 3.47 -17.70 7.53
C ARG A 88 2.70 -18.70 6.70
N HIS A 89 3.25 -19.06 5.56
CA HIS A 89 2.66 -19.99 4.62
C HIS A 89 3.66 -21.08 4.25
N PRO A 90 3.29 -22.36 4.27
CA PRO A 90 4.14 -23.43 3.76
C PRO A 90 4.32 -23.25 2.26
N GLY A 91 5.45 -23.68 1.70
CA GLY A 91 5.41 -23.79 0.26
C GLY A 91 6.69 -23.69 -0.55
N THR A 92 7.88 -23.60 0.02
CA THR A 92 9.13 -23.62 -0.78
C THR A 92 10.04 -24.77 -0.38
N THR A 93 10.99 -25.15 -1.26
CA THR A 93 12.10 -26.04 -0.92
C THR A 93 12.98 -25.47 0.21
N PHE A 94 12.91 -24.14 0.44
CA PHE A 94 13.57 -23.46 1.56
C PHE A 94 12.73 -23.44 2.85
N GLY A 95 11.49 -23.95 2.81
CA GLY A 95 10.60 -24.04 3.95
C GLY A 95 9.41 -23.08 3.87
N THR A 96 9.25 -22.22 4.89
CA THR A 96 8.07 -21.39 5.07
C THR A 96 8.25 -20.01 4.44
N LEU A 97 7.29 -19.58 3.65
CA LEU A 97 7.17 -18.17 3.22
C LEU A 97 6.66 -17.33 4.40
N ALA A 98 7.39 -16.30 4.75
CA ALA A 98 7.00 -15.35 5.79
C ALA A 98 6.72 -13.97 5.18
N PHE A 99 5.52 -13.45 5.39
CA PHE A 99 5.20 -12.07 5.08
C PHE A 99 5.25 -11.24 6.35
N ALA A 100 5.78 -10.04 6.25
CA ALA A 100 5.75 -9.04 7.31
C ALA A 100 5.64 -7.65 6.69
N GLY A 101 4.91 -6.76 7.34
CA GLY A 101 4.74 -5.39 6.88
C GLY A 101 3.91 -4.56 7.85
N THR A 102 3.81 -3.28 7.56
CA THR A 102 2.95 -2.36 8.30
C THR A 102 1.87 -1.83 7.37
N ALA A 103 0.61 -2.08 7.70
CA ALA A 103 -0.52 -1.50 6.99
C ALA A 103 -0.79 -0.11 7.57
N ASP A 104 -0.90 0.90 6.71
CA ASP A 104 -1.15 2.27 7.17
C ASP A 104 -2.47 2.37 7.92
N ARG A 105 -3.54 1.73 7.42
CA ARG A 105 -4.85 1.71 8.08
C ARG A 105 -5.58 0.39 7.85
N LEU A 106 -6.07 -0.20 8.93
CA LEU A 106 -7.06 -1.25 8.92
C LEU A 106 -8.42 -0.68 9.28
N GLU A 107 -9.42 -0.99 8.50
CA GLU A 107 -10.77 -0.52 8.69
C GLU A 107 -11.79 -1.60 8.31
N GLN A 108 -13.03 -1.41 8.73
CA GLN A 108 -14.14 -2.29 8.38
C GLN A 108 -15.21 -1.46 7.70
N VAL A 109 -15.71 -1.93 6.57
CA VAL A 109 -16.78 -1.28 5.79
C VAL A 109 -17.85 -2.30 5.52
N ALA A 110 -19.06 -2.08 5.99
CA ALA A 110 -20.19 -3.03 5.89
C ALA A 110 -19.77 -4.46 6.28
N ASP A 111 -19.09 -4.59 7.43
CA ASP A 111 -18.58 -5.84 8.00
C ASP A 111 -17.46 -6.54 7.22
N ILE A 112 -16.95 -5.92 6.17
CA ILE A 112 -15.82 -6.43 5.38
C ILE A 112 -14.56 -5.67 5.80
N PRO A 113 -13.50 -6.38 6.26
CA PRO A 113 -12.21 -5.77 6.54
C PRO A 113 -11.61 -5.15 5.27
N ARG A 114 -10.99 -3.99 5.43
CA ARG A 114 -10.25 -3.32 4.37
C ARG A 114 -8.88 -2.89 4.84
N VAL A 115 -7.84 -3.25 4.11
CA VAL A 115 -6.52 -2.68 4.30
C VAL A 115 -6.32 -1.52 3.34
N LEU A 116 -5.86 -0.40 3.87
CA LEU A 116 -5.62 0.83 3.12
C LEU A 116 -4.14 1.22 3.21
N ASP A 117 -3.57 1.57 2.07
CA ASP A 117 -2.20 2.07 1.93
C ASP A 117 -2.22 3.48 1.32
N TYR A 118 -1.40 4.39 1.85
CA TYR A 118 -1.27 5.75 1.34
C TYR A 118 0.01 5.89 0.51
N LYS A 119 -0.13 6.28 -0.74
CA LYS A 119 1.00 6.53 -1.63
C LYS A 119 1.15 8.02 -1.92
N THR A 120 2.32 8.58 -1.68
CA THR A 120 2.63 9.98 -2.02
C THR A 120 2.70 10.21 -3.53
N GLY A 121 3.05 9.18 -4.30
CA GLY A 121 3.12 9.20 -5.75
C GLY A 121 1.75 9.11 -6.44
N LYS A 122 1.77 9.13 -7.78
CA LYS A 122 0.59 8.86 -8.61
C LYS A 122 0.32 7.35 -8.65
N VAL A 123 -0.93 6.96 -8.47
CA VAL A 123 -1.42 5.60 -8.69
C VAL A 123 -2.64 5.67 -9.61
N GLU A 124 -2.68 4.79 -10.59
CA GLU A 124 -3.80 4.67 -11.51
C GLU A 124 -4.53 3.33 -11.30
N ALA A 125 -5.84 3.32 -11.49
CA ALA A 125 -6.66 2.13 -11.30
C ALA A 125 -6.20 0.91 -12.12
N LYS A 126 -5.58 1.12 -13.30
CA LYS A 126 -5.05 0.04 -14.14
C LYS A 126 -3.89 -0.71 -13.48
N GLU A 127 -3.12 -0.05 -12.59
CA GLU A 127 -2.00 -0.66 -11.86
C GLU A 127 -2.50 -1.65 -10.80
N LEU A 128 -3.77 -1.51 -10.37
CA LEU A 128 -4.40 -2.33 -9.35
C LEU A 128 -5.42 -3.32 -9.94
N LYS A 129 -5.44 -3.48 -11.26
CA LYS A 129 -6.29 -4.47 -11.94
C LYS A 129 -5.44 -5.65 -12.38
N LEU A 130 -5.84 -6.83 -11.96
CA LEU A 130 -5.25 -8.11 -12.30
C LEU A 130 -6.31 -8.98 -12.98
N LYS A 131 -5.95 -9.76 -13.99
CA LYS A 131 -6.89 -10.55 -14.79
C LYS A 131 -6.32 -11.90 -15.21
N GLY A 132 -7.22 -12.89 -15.33
CA GLY A 132 -6.90 -14.21 -15.84
C GLY A 132 -5.77 -14.87 -15.04
N ASP A 133 -4.70 -15.26 -15.73
CA ASP A 133 -3.45 -15.66 -15.04
C ASP A 133 -2.74 -14.41 -14.51
N TRP A 134 -3.29 -13.85 -13.46
CA TRP A 134 -2.82 -12.59 -12.90
C TRP A 134 -1.40 -12.70 -12.29
N THR A 135 -0.93 -13.90 -11.99
CA THR A 135 0.43 -14.11 -11.49
C THR A 135 1.47 -13.82 -12.57
N ALA A 136 1.16 -14.13 -13.83
CA ALA A 136 2.01 -13.76 -14.95
C ALA A 136 2.15 -12.22 -15.11
N GLU A 137 1.10 -11.45 -14.76
CA GLU A 137 1.21 -9.98 -14.74
C GLU A 137 2.16 -9.45 -13.65
N LEU A 138 2.42 -10.24 -12.60
CA LEU A 138 3.36 -9.87 -11.52
C LEU A 138 4.82 -10.07 -11.94
N GLU A 139 5.12 -11.03 -12.81
CA GLU A 139 6.50 -11.36 -13.24
C GLU A 139 7.21 -10.16 -13.89
N GLY A 140 6.48 -9.31 -14.61
CA GLY A 140 7.03 -8.11 -15.24
C GLY A 140 7.41 -6.97 -14.29
N GLY A 141 7.16 -7.10 -12.98
CA GLY A 141 7.48 -6.08 -11.96
C GLY A 141 6.59 -4.82 -11.99
N GLN A 142 5.79 -4.63 -13.04
CA GLN A 142 4.96 -3.43 -13.22
C GLN A 142 3.75 -3.36 -12.27
N LYS A 143 3.36 -4.48 -11.67
CA LYS A 143 2.21 -4.63 -10.76
C LYS A 143 2.62 -4.66 -9.28
N GLY A 144 3.77 -4.12 -8.92
CA GLY A 144 4.27 -4.16 -7.53
C GLY A 144 3.29 -3.61 -6.49
N LYS A 145 2.49 -2.59 -6.83
CA LYS A 145 1.45 -2.06 -5.93
C LYS A 145 0.29 -3.04 -5.73
N ALA A 146 -0.12 -3.74 -6.80
CA ALA A 146 -1.13 -4.78 -6.69
C ALA A 146 -0.61 -5.96 -5.86
N LEU A 147 0.62 -6.42 -6.11
CA LEU A 147 1.28 -7.45 -5.30
C LEU A 147 1.31 -7.07 -3.82
N GLN A 148 1.72 -5.85 -3.48
CA GLN A 148 1.74 -5.35 -2.11
C GLN A 148 0.36 -5.48 -1.45
N LEU A 149 -0.71 -5.10 -2.16
CA LEU A 149 -2.07 -5.17 -1.65
C LEU A 149 -2.56 -6.61 -1.47
N VAL A 150 -2.20 -7.54 -2.37
CA VAL A 150 -2.53 -8.98 -2.19
C VAL A 150 -1.81 -9.54 -0.96
N VAL A 151 -0.53 -9.18 -0.76
CA VAL A 151 0.25 -9.59 0.42
C VAL A 151 -0.36 -9.03 1.71
N TYR A 152 -0.78 -7.77 1.73
CA TYR A 152 -1.47 -7.20 2.89
C TYR A 152 -2.79 -7.92 3.17
N ALA A 153 -3.59 -8.19 2.13
CA ALA A 153 -4.83 -8.95 2.28
C ALA A 153 -4.57 -10.37 2.83
N ALA A 154 -3.51 -11.04 2.36
CA ALA A 154 -3.10 -12.35 2.87
C ALA A 154 -2.74 -12.31 4.36
N MET A 155 -2.01 -11.29 4.79
CA MET A 155 -1.66 -11.11 6.21
C MET A 155 -2.90 -10.83 7.08
N VAL A 156 -3.86 -10.04 6.57
CA VAL A 156 -5.13 -9.79 7.30
C VAL A 156 -5.97 -11.07 7.37
N LEU A 157 -6.15 -11.79 6.25
CA LEU A 157 -6.86 -13.07 6.24
C LEU A 157 -6.29 -14.07 7.24
N ALA A 158 -4.98 -14.14 7.37
CA ALA A 158 -4.31 -15.03 8.32
C ALA A 158 -4.62 -14.71 9.80
N THR A 159 -5.14 -13.52 10.11
CA THR A 159 -5.58 -13.15 11.47
C THR A 159 -7.05 -13.49 11.75
N MET A 160 -7.81 -13.92 10.74
CA MET A 160 -9.24 -14.15 10.81
C MET A 160 -9.54 -15.64 11.01
N ASP A 161 -10.68 -15.96 11.61
CA ASP A 161 -11.20 -17.32 11.65
C ASP A 161 -11.71 -17.76 10.26
N GLU A 162 -11.86 -19.08 10.03
CA GLU A 162 -12.26 -19.65 8.75
C GLU A 162 -13.56 -19.08 8.20
N LYS A 163 -14.54 -18.83 9.06
CA LYS A 163 -15.84 -18.27 8.67
C LYS A 163 -15.70 -16.83 8.18
N ALA A 164 -14.91 -16.04 8.87
CA ALA A 164 -14.65 -14.65 8.51
C ALA A 164 -13.77 -14.58 7.23
N GLN A 165 -12.81 -15.48 7.05
CA GLN A 165 -12.01 -15.58 5.82
C GLN A 165 -12.87 -15.81 4.57
N ALA A 166 -13.96 -16.57 4.67
CA ALA A 166 -14.88 -16.80 3.56
C ALA A 166 -15.53 -15.50 3.05
N SER A 167 -15.72 -14.50 3.92
CA SER A 167 -16.23 -13.18 3.54
C SER A 167 -15.21 -12.34 2.76
N GLY A 168 -13.94 -12.68 2.84
CA GLY A 168 -12.86 -11.98 2.14
C GLY A 168 -12.43 -10.67 2.79
N VAL A 169 -11.40 -10.06 2.21
CA VAL A 169 -10.81 -8.78 2.59
C VAL A 169 -10.74 -7.89 1.36
N THR A 170 -10.96 -6.61 1.49
CA THR A 170 -10.65 -5.64 0.45
C THR A 170 -9.32 -4.94 0.72
N ALA A 171 -8.62 -4.53 -0.33
CA ALA A 171 -7.37 -3.81 -0.23
C ALA A 171 -7.38 -2.62 -1.20
N ALA A 172 -6.89 -1.47 -0.77
CA ALA A 172 -6.98 -0.26 -1.57
C ALA A 172 -5.82 0.71 -1.32
N ILE A 173 -5.64 1.63 -2.26
CA ILE A 173 -4.67 2.72 -2.16
C ILE A 173 -5.39 4.08 -2.24
N ARG A 174 -4.91 5.05 -1.46
CA ARG A 174 -5.16 6.47 -1.70
C ARG A 174 -3.89 7.13 -2.22
N SER A 175 -3.98 7.79 -3.39
CA SER A 175 -2.84 8.37 -4.09
C SER A 175 -2.74 9.88 -3.86
N GLY A 176 -1.58 10.36 -3.39
CA GLY A 176 -1.32 11.79 -3.12
C GLY A 176 -1.28 12.66 -4.37
N ARG A 177 -0.88 12.12 -5.51
CA ARG A 177 -0.89 12.84 -6.79
C ARG A 177 -2.16 12.64 -7.61
N ASN A 178 -3.05 11.71 -7.20
CA ASN A 178 -4.33 11.44 -7.84
C ASN A 178 -5.47 11.40 -6.81
N VAL A 179 -5.50 12.36 -5.91
CA VAL A 179 -6.46 12.41 -4.78
C VAL A 179 -7.91 12.35 -5.26
N LYS A 180 -8.21 13.00 -6.40
CA LYS A 180 -9.57 13.02 -6.98
C LYS A 180 -10.09 11.63 -7.41
N ALA A 181 -9.20 10.67 -7.61
CA ALA A 181 -9.60 9.30 -7.90
C ALA A 181 -10.21 8.59 -6.68
N GLY A 182 -10.10 9.21 -5.50
CA GLY A 182 -10.62 8.65 -4.26
C GLY A 182 -9.89 7.38 -3.84
N LEU A 183 -10.66 6.39 -3.45
CA LEU A 183 -10.18 5.07 -3.07
C LEU A 183 -9.99 4.20 -4.30
N LEU A 184 -8.77 3.76 -4.55
CA LEU A 184 -8.41 2.87 -5.64
C LEU A 184 -8.32 1.44 -5.11
N ALA A 185 -9.35 0.64 -5.34
CA ALA A 185 -9.41 -0.74 -4.88
C ALA A 185 -8.58 -1.68 -5.78
N LEU A 186 -7.91 -2.65 -5.16
CA LEU A 186 -7.40 -3.82 -5.85
C LEU A 186 -8.57 -4.59 -6.47
N ASN A 187 -8.39 -5.04 -7.68
CA ASN A 187 -9.40 -5.79 -8.40
C ASN A 187 -8.76 -6.99 -9.10
N ILE A 188 -9.28 -8.19 -8.84
CA ILE A 188 -8.87 -9.43 -9.50
C ILE A 188 -10.09 -9.97 -10.24
N ASP A 189 -10.01 -10.07 -11.55
CA ASP A 189 -11.08 -10.57 -12.44
C ASP A 189 -12.45 -9.86 -12.27
N GLY A 190 -12.42 -8.55 -11.98
CA GLY A 190 -13.62 -7.75 -11.77
C GLY A 190 -14.10 -7.70 -10.33
N GLU A 191 -13.55 -8.51 -9.43
CA GLU A 191 -13.90 -8.52 -8.01
C GLU A 191 -12.88 -7.77 -7.16
N SER A 192 -13.34 -7.04 -6.13
CA SER A 192 -12.48 -6.37 -5.16
C SER A 192 -12.25 -7.17 -3.88
N LEU A 193 -12.96 -8.29 -3.70
CA LEU A 193 -12.82 -9.17 -2.56
C LEU A 193 -11.67 -10.16 -2.78
N ILE A 194 -10.68 -10.09 -1.92
CA ILE A 194 -9.57 -11.03 -1.86
C ILE A 194 -9.94 -12.14 -0.88
N ARG A 195 -9.95 -13.37 -1.36
CA ARG A 195 -10.33 -14.57 -0.60
C ARG A 195 -9.16 -15.55 -0.47
N PRO A 196 -9.26 -16.57 0.38
CA PRO A 196 -8.20 -17.58 0.56
C PRO A 196 -7.64 -18.14 -0.75
N GLN A 197 -8.48 -18.43 -1.76
CA GLN A 197 -8.00 -18.94 -3.04
C GLN A 197 -7.03 -18.00 -3.78
N HIS A 198 -7.20 -16.68 -3.65
CA HIS A 198 -6.26 -15.72 -4.24
C HIS A 198 -4.92 -15.75 -3.48
N VAL A 199 -4.97 -15.99 -2.16
CA VAL A 199 -3.76 -16.15 -1.34
C VAL A 199 -3.04 -17.44 -1.70
N ASP A 200 -3.77 -18.55 -1.87
CA ASP A 200 -3.18 -19.84 -2.29
C ASP A 200 -2.49 -19.71 -3.64
N THR A 201 -3.11 -19.01 -4.60
CA THR A 201 -2.52 -18.71 -5.91
C THR A 201 -1.24 -17.88 -5.77
N LEU A 202 -1.26 -16.83 -4.95
CA LEU A 202 -0.07 -16.02 -4.67
C LEU A 202 1.06 -16.86 -4.07
N ILE A 203 0.75 -17.70 -3.07
CA ILE A 203 1.74 -18.52 -2.39
C ILE A 203 2.37 -19.53 -3.35
N ALA A 204 1.55 -20.20 -4.17
CA ALA A 204 2.03 -21.15 -5.16
C ALA A 204 2.97 -20.48 -6.18
N TRP A 205 2.59 -19.31 -6.70
CA TRP A 205 3.43 -18.54 -7.62
C TRP A 205 4.74 -18.08 -6.98
N LEU A 206 4.70 -17.58 -5.74
CA LEU A 206 5.90 -17.15 -5.03
C LEU A 206 6.82 -18.32 -4.72
N ALA A 207 6.27 -19.47 -4.32
CA ALA A 207 7.03 -20.68 -4.07
C ALA A 207 7.77 -21.13 -5.32
N ASP A 208 7.06 -21.25 -6.45
CA ASP A 208 7.66 -21.61 -7.73
C ASP A 208 8.72 -20.60 -8.18
N THR A 209 8.44 -19.30 -8.02
CA THR A 209 9.38 -18.23 -8.38
C THR A 209 10.66 -18.31 -7.56
N LEU A 210 10.56 -18.53 -6.25
CA LEU A 210 11.72 -18.66 -5.37
C LEU A 210 12.50 -19.95 -5.65
N ASP A 211 11.82 -21.06 -5.90
CA ASP A 211 12.46 -22.32 -6.24
C ASP A 211 13.20 -22.23 -7.58
N ARG A 212 12.62 -21.57 -8.59
CA ARG A 212 13.30 -21.25 -9.85
C ARG A 212 14.51 -20.34 -9.64
N PHE A 213 14.36 -19.29 -8.84
CA PHE A 213 15.43 -18.34 -8.53
C PHE A 213 16.62 -18.98 -7.85
N ALA A 214 16.37 -19.97 -7.00
CA ALA A 214 17.41 -20.67 -6.24
C ALA A 214 17.93 -21.93 -6.93
N ALA A 215 17.40 -22.31 -8.09
CA ALA A 215 17.88 -23.46 -8.84
C ALA A 215 19.33 -23.25 -9.27
N GLU A 216 20.12 -24.33 -9.17
CA GLU A 216 21.53 -24.31 -9.52
C GLU A 216 21.74 -23.93 -11.01
N GLY A 217 22.68 -23.05 -11.28
CA GLY A 217 22.99 -22.59 -12.64
C GLY A 217 22.08 -21.48 -13.19
N GLN A 218 21.18 -20.92 -12.39
CA GLN A 218 20.37 -19.78 -12.80
C GLN A 218 21.24 -18.53 -13.02
N VAL A 219 21.12 -17.92 -14.19
CA VAL A 219 21.67 -16.60 -14.49
C VAL A 219 20.62 -15.55 -14.18
N LEU A 220 20.98 -14.58 -13.34
CA LEU A 220 20.12 -13.45 -13.06
C LEU A 220 20.24 -12.44 -14.21
N GLU A 221 19.15 -12.21 -14.90
CA GLU A 221 19.05 -11.21 -15.94
C GLU A 221 18.22 -10.02 -15.48
N HIS A 222 18.55 -8.84 -15.99
CA HIS A 222 17.71 -7.67 -15.77
C HIS A 222 16.37 -7.82 -16.47
N ALA A 223 15.31 -7.35 -15.82
CA ALA A 223 14.06 -7.13 -16.51
C ALA A 223 14.29 -6.17 -17.69
N SER A 224 13.72 -6.48 -18.84
CA SER A 224 13.91 -5.70 -20.09
C SER A 224 13.49 -4.22 -19.98
N ASP A 225 12.68 -3.89 -18.97
CA ASP A 225 12.18 -2.55 -18.66
C ASP A 225 12.86 -1.90 -17.44
N ALA A 226 13.89 -2.54 -16.86
CA ALA A 226 14.66 -2.01 -15.75
C ALA A 226 15.41 -0.74 -16.17
N LYS A 227 14.83 0.42 -15.92
CA LYS A 227 15.37 1.72 -16.31
C LYS A 227 16.49 2.22 -15.39
N TYR A 228 16.52 1.74 -14.15
CA TYR A 228 17.47 2.18 -13.13
C TYR A 228 17.90 0.99 -12.29
N CYS A 229 19.10 0.52 -12.52
CA CYS A 229 19.76 -0.43 -11.64
C CYS A 229 21.07 0.20 -11.15
N GLU A 230 21.15 0.48 -9.87
CA GLU A 230 22.36 1.06 -9.26
C GLU A 230 23.58 0.17 -9.47
N HIS A 231 23.41 -1.14 -9.57
CA HIS A 231 24.50 -2.09 -9.80
C HIS A 231 24.96 -2.09 -11.27
N CYS A 232 24.03 -1.99 -12.23
CA CYS A 232 24.39 -1.99 -13.64
C CYS A 232 25.04 -0.69 -14.11
N VAL A 233 24.68 0.44 -13.52
CA VAL A 233 25.35 1.72 -13.80
C VAL A 233 26.84 1.67 -13.47
N VAL A 234 27.25 0.83 -12.51
CA VAL A 234 28.66 0.62 -12.13
C VAL A 234 29.36 -0.33 -13.08
N LEU A 235 28.65 -1.37 -13.57
CA LEU A 235 29.24 -2.40 -14.43
C LEU A 235 29.21 -2.03 -15.92
N ASP A 236 28.20 -1.28 -16.34
CA ASP A 236 27.97 -0.86 -17.72
C ASP A 236 27.51 0.60 -17.74
N PRO A 237 28.44 1.56 -17.49
CA PRO A 237 28.07 2.96 -17.51
C PRO A 237 27.50 3.33 -18.87
N PRO A 238 26.36 4.07 -18.94
CA PRO A 238 25.80 4.49 -20.22
C PRO A 238 26.90 5.18 -21.04
N ALA A 239 27.05 4.74 -22.29
CA ALA A 239 28.02 5.34 -23.20
C ALA A 239 27.84 6.86 -23.11
N SER A 240 28.89 7.59 -22.75
CA SER A 240 28.90 9.02 -22.59
C SER A 240 28.25 9.65 -23.82
N SER A 241 27.05 10.17 -23.70
CA SER A 241 26.48 11.02 -24.73
C SER A 241 27.38 12.23 -24.83
N SER A 242 28.21 12.24 -25.87
CA SER A 242 28.96 13.41 -26.28
C SER A 242 27.97 14.53 -26.55
N TYR A 243 28.04 15.56 -25.72
CA TYR A 243 27.44 16.87 -26.01
C TYR A 243 28.15 17.56 -27.15
#